data_02258cf954380cdf7e7f3acc867a8b98
#
_entry.id   02258cf954380cdf7e7f3acc867a8b98
#
_cell.length_a   1.000
_cell.length_b   1.000
_cell.length_c   1.000
_cell.angle_alpha   90.00
_cell.angle_beta   90.00
_cell.angle_gamma   90.00
#
_symmetry.space_group_name_H-M   'P 1'
#
loop_
_entity.id
_entity.type
_entity.pdbx_description
1 polymer ?
#
loop_
_entity_poly.entity_id
_entity_poly.type
_entity_poly.pdbx_seq_one_letter_code
_entity_poly.pdbx_strand_id
1 'polypeptide(L)'
;MCMKHPAVLAEIEKLQLPAGVTVCNDPWMYGTDNDNEDRRLFQCFMYMVEVDHPQNNHYSLPCKFSPVFDGLTHELVRMDYLPGGADFGTTSTQPWKPVKAVQYAHDLLDEPLRTDLKPYIVQQPEGPSFSVDGNSVYWQKWRFRVGFNAREGLIIYNVTYDNRNLFYRLAVSEMTVPYGGK
;
A
#
# COMPACT_ATOMS: atom_id res chain seq x y z
N MET A 1 -16.68 -0.85 7.63
CA MET A 1 -17.46 -2.02 7.21
C MET A 1 -16.75 -3.29 7.64
N CYS A 2 -15.62 -3.69 7.07
CA CYS A 2 -14.89 -4.93 7.39
C CYS A 2 -14.73 -5.16 8.91
N MET A 3 -14.11 -4.23 9.62
CA MET A 3 -13.84 -4.30 11.07
C MET A 3 -15.08 -4.33 11.99
N LYS A 4 -16.28 -4.21 11.44
CA LYS A 4 -17.55 -4.30 12.19
C LYS A 4 -18.40 -5.50 11.79
N HIS A 5 -17.93 -6.27 10.82
CA HIS A 5 -18.68 -7.43 10.33
C HIS A 5 -18.62 -8.59 11.34
N PRO A 6 -19.76 -9.22 11.71
CA PRO A 6 -19.78 -10.26 12.74
C PRO A 6 -18.82 -11.42 12.50
N ALA A 7 -18.72 -11.90 11.27
CA ALA A 7 -17.81 -13.01 10.92
C ALA A 7 -16.33 -12.59 11.08
N VAL A 8 -15.99 -11.34 10.81
CA VAL A 8 -14.62 -10.80 11.00
C VAL A 8 -14.31 -10.68 12.49
N LEU A 9 -15.24 -10.17 13.26
CA LEU A 9 -15.09 -10.07 14.72
C LEU A 9 -14.91 -11.45 15.36
N ALA A 10 -15.66 -12.47 14.88
CA ALA A 10 -15.49 -13.84 15.34
C ALA A 10 -14.10 -14.42 15.03
N GLU A 11 -13.50 -14.07 13.88
CA GLU A 11 -12.11 -14.47 13.57
C GLU A 11 -11.10 -13.74 14.45
N ILE A 12 -11.31 -12.45 14.71
CA ILE A 12 -10.46 -11.67 15.62
C ILE A 12 -10.50 -12.25 17.04
N GLU A 13 -11.67 -12.65 17.52
CA GLU A 13 -11.82 -13.26 18.85
C GLU A 13 -11.00 -14.55 19.01
N LYS A 14 -10.95 -15.38 17.95
CA LYS A 14 -10.14 -16.61 17.96
C LYS A 14 -8.64 -16.35 18.14
N LEU A 15 -8.14 -15.17 17.78
CA LEU A 15 -6.74 -14.81 17.97
C LEU A 15 -6.38 -14.70 19.46
N GLN A 16 -7.33 -14.46 20.35
CA GLN A 16 -7.08 -14.33 21.80
C GLN A 16 -5.97 -13.31 22.09
N LEU A 17 -6.06 -12.14 21.48
CA LEU A 17 -5.02 -11.11 21.56
C LEU A 17 -4.85 -10.59 22.99
N PRO A 18 -3.60 -10.32 23.42
CA PRO A 18 -3.36 -9.68 24.71
C PRO A 18 -3.80 -8.22 24.70
N ALA A 19 -3.92 -7.65 25.89
CA ALA A 19 -4.28 -6.24 26.04
C ALA A 19 -3.26 -5.34 25.31
N GLY A 20 -3.77 -4.36 24.56
CA GLY A 20 -2.95 -3.41 23.79
C GLY A 20 -2.66 -3.86 22.35
N VAL A 21 -2.85 -5.13 22.00
CA VAL A 21 -2.74 -5.59 20.61
C VAL A 21 -4.10 -5.47 19.92
N THR A 22 -4.13 -4.86 18.77
CA THR A 22 -5.35 -4.66 17.96
C THR A 22 -5.20 -5.27 16.57
N VAL A 23 -6.26 -5.24 15.78
CA VAL A 23 -6.24 -5.70 14.39
C VAL A 23 -6.59 -4.51 13.49
N CYS A 24 -5.84 -4.35 12.41
CA CYS A 24 -6.16 -3.43 11.32
C CYS A 24 -6.37 -4.21 10.02
N ASN A 25 -6.92 -3.53 9.02
CA ASN A 25 -7.08 -4.11 7.69
C ASN A 25 -6.53 -3.20 6.61
N ASP A 26 -6.02 -3.81 5.55
CA ASP A 26 -5.57 -3.17 4.33
C ASP A 26 -6.37 -3.73 3.15
N PRO A 27 -7.36 -2.98 2.61
CA PRO A 27 -8.21 -3.47 1.54
C PRO A 27 -7.54 -3.32 0.17
N TRP A 28 -7.49 -4.41 -0.58
CA TRP A 28 -6.97 -4.47 -1.93
C TRP A 28 -8.04 -4.90 -2.91
N MET A 29 -8.00 -4.38 -4.13
CA MET A 29 -8.81 -4.91 -5.22
C MET A 29 -8.48 -6.37 -5.45
N TYR A 30 -9.51 -7.21 -5.49
CA TYR A 30 -9.34 -8.63 -5.73
C TYR A 30 -9.38 -8.92 -7.23
N GLY A 31 -8.26 -9.37 -7.79
CA GLY A 31 -8.20 -9.92 -9.13
C GLY A 31 -8.63 -11.39 -9.14
N THR A 32 -9.28 -11.83 -10.19
CA THR A 32 -9.72 -13.22 -10.36
C THR A 32 -9.41 -13.71 -11.77
N ASP A 33 -9.04 -14.98 -11.89
CA ASP A 33 -8.91 -15.68 -13.16
C ASP A 33 -10.24 -16.30 -13.64
N ASN A 34 -11.32 -16.07 -12.90
CA ASN A 34 -12.65 -16.56 -13.22
C ASN A 34 -13.37 -15.57 -14.17
N ASP A 35 -13.45 -15.89 -15.43
CA ASP A 35 -14.12 -15.07 -16.47
C ASP A 35 -15.63 -14.86 -16.20
N ASN A 36 -16.23 -15.64 -15.31
CA ASN A 36 -17.62 -15.48 -14.90
C ASN A 36 -17.81 -14.61 -13.65
N GLU A 37 -16.74 -14.07 -13.07
CA GLU A 37 -16.83 -13.18 -11.92
C GLU A 37 -17.04 -11.75 -12.41
N ASP A 38 -18.26 -11.25 -12.32
CA ASP A 38 -18.68 -9.90 -12.74
C ASP A 38 -18.73 -8.90 -11.58
N ARG A 39 -18.53 -9.36 -10.34
CA ARG A 39 -18.55 -8.52 -9.15
C ARG A 39 -17.23 -7.78 -8.96
N ARG A 40 -17.32 -6.60 -8.39
CA ARG A 40 -16.13 -5.83 -7.98
C ARG A 40 -15.74 -6.24 -6.58
N LEU A 41 -14.90 -7.26 -6.47
CA LEU A 41 -14.45 -7.77 -5.20
C LEU A 41 -13.24 -6.99 -4.66
N PHE A 42 -13.14 -6.91 -3.35
CA PHE A 42 -11.91 -6.52 -2.67
C PHE A 42 -11.64 -7.44 -1.48
N GLN A 43 -10.38 -7.71 -1.30
CA GLN A 43 -9.85 -8.53 -0.22
C GLN A 43 -9.26 -7.64 0.86
N CYS A 44 -9.63 -7.86 2.10
CA CYS A 44 -9.07 -7.17 3.24
C CYS A 44 -7.96 -8.01 3.85
N PHE A 45 -6.71 -7.65 3.62
CA PHE A 45 -5.59 -8.25 4.35
C PHE A 45 -5.61 -7.75 5.78
N MET A 46 -5.59 -8.67 6.71
CA MET A 46 -5.71 -8.38 8.14
C MET A 46 -4.35 -8.50 8.81
N TYR A 47 -4.04 -7.57 9.68
CA TYR A 47 -2.75 -7.51 10.38
C TYR A 47 -2.95 -7.18 11.85
N MET A 48 -2.08 -7.70 12.71
CA MET A 48 -2.04 -7.32 14.11
C MET A 48 -1.17 -6.07 14.29
N VAL A 49 -1.61 -5.20 15.18
CA VAL A 49 -0.91 -3.97 15.57
C VAL A 49 -0.52 -4.10 17.03
N GLU A 50 0.78 -4.28 17.27
CA GLU A 50 1.35 -4.49 18.61
C GLU A 50 1.75 -3.16 19.28
N VAL A 51 2.10 -2.16 18.47
CA VAL A 51 2.56 -0.85 18.93
C VAL A 51 1.64 0.23 18.37
N ASP A 52 1.07 1.05 19.26
CA ASP A 52 0.29 2.23 18.86
C ASP A 52 1.22 3.37 18.46
N HIS A 53 1.70 3.31 17.22
CA HIS A 53 2.59 4.29 16.63
C HIS A 53 2.24 4.50 15.15
N PRO A 54 2.21 5.75 14.65
CA PRO A 54 1.79 6.04 13.27
C PRO A 54 2.64 5.36 12.19
N GLN A 55 3.89 5.02 12.51
CA GLN A 55 4.82 4.33 11.60
C GLN A 55 5.07 2.86 11.99
N ASN A 56 4.18 2.28 12.80
CA ASN A 56 4.27 0.85 13.13
C ASN A 56 4.18 0.00 11.86
N ASN A 57 5.09 -0.96 11.72
CA ASN A 57 5.06 -1.92 10.61
C ASN A 57 4.12 -3.08 10.93
N HIS A 58 2.82 -2.89 10.66
CA HIS A 58 1.82 -3.95 10.84
C HIS A 58 2.00 -5.12 9.85
N TYR A 59 2.65 -4.91 8.69
CA TYR A 59 2.90 -5.98 7.72
C TYR A 59 3.76 -7.14 8.24
N SER A 60 4.49 -6.93 9.34
CA SER A 60 5.26 -8.01 9.97
C SER A 60 4.42 -9.01 10.76
N LEU A 61 3.17 -8.70 11.04
CA LEU A 61 2.25 -9.54 11.83
C LEU A 61 0.94 -9.84 11.09
N PRO A 62 0.97 -10.55 9.96
CA PRO A 62 -0.24 -10.87 9.20
C PRO A 62 -1.15 -11.83 9.96
N CYS A 63 -2.45 -11.58 9.90
CA CYS A 63 -3.46 -12.54 10.29
C CYS A 63 -3.65 -13.60 9.19
N LYS A 64 -4.08 -14.78 9.58
CA LYS A 64 -4.32 -15.87 8.64
C LYS A 64 -5.59 -15.69 7.81
N PHE A 65 -6.62 -15.10 8.39
CA PHE A 65 -7.90 -14.88 7.71
C PHE A 65 -7.89 -13.59 6.91
N SER A 66 -8.57 -13.60 5.78
CA SER A 66 -8.69 -12.48 4.85
C SER A 66 -10.09 -12.46 4.26
N PRO A 67 -10.98 -11.58 4.73
CA PRO A 67 -12.35 -11.51 4.20
C PRO A 67 -12.38 -10.85 2.82
N VAL A 68 -13.21 -11.41 1.93
CA VAL A 68 -13.48 -10.87 0.61
C VAL A 68 -14.89 -10.31 0.58
N PHE A 69 -15.01 -9.05 0.19
CA PHE A 69 -16.28 -8.32 0.11
C PHE A 69 -16.63 -7.96 -1.32
N ASP A 70 -17.91 -7.86 -1.60
CA ASP A 70 -18.42 -7.20 -2.78
C ASP A 70 -18.35 -5.68 -2.59
N GLY A 71 -17.70 -4.98 -3.51
CA GLY A 71 -17.50 -3.53 -3.43
C GLY A 71 -18.75 -2.69 -3.70
N LEU A 72 -19.83 -3.28 -4.25
CA LEU A 72 -21.09 -2.62 -4.53
C LEU A 72 -22.11 -2.86 -3.43
N THR A 73 -22.33 -4.13 -3.05
CA THR A 73 -23.32 -4.49 -2.03
C THR A 73 -22.78 -4.38 -0.62
N HIS A 74 -21.47 -4.40 -0.48
CA HIS A 74 -20.74 -4.44 0.79
C HIS A 74 -20.99 -5.73 1.61
N GLU A 75 -21.44 -6.77 0.97
CA GLU A 75 -21.65 -8.07 1.59
C GLU A 75 -20.36 -8.88 1.66
N LEU A 76 -20.19 -9.67 2.71
CA LEU A 76 -19.11 -10.63 2.81
C LEU A 76 -19.39 -11.79 1.85
N VAL A 77 -18.52 -11.95 0.85
CA VAL A 77 -18.63 -13.02 -0.14
C VAL A 77 -18.06 -14.33 0.41
N ARG A 78 -16.88 -14.25 1.05
CA ARG A 78 -16.23 -15.41 1.67
C ARG A 78 -15.12 -14.98 2.64
N MET A 79 -14.65 -15.93 3.41
CA MET A 79 -13.46 -15.81 4.26
C MET A 79 -12.37 -16.70 3.69
N ASP A 80 -11.28 -16.10 3.22
CA ASP A 80 -10.09 -16.85 2.77
C ASP A 80 -9.11 -17.03 3.93
N TYR A 81 -8.42 -18.16 3.95
CA TYR A 81 -7.37 -18.46 4.91
C TYR A 81 -6.05 -18.58 4.18
N LEU A 82 -5.17 -17.61 4.42
CA LEU A 82 -3.91 -17.50 3.71
C LEU A 82 -2.88 -18.46 4.29
N PRO A 83 -2.07 -19.12 3.45
CA PRO A 83 -0.95 -19.91 3.93
C PRO A 83 0.11 -19.00 4.54
N GLY A 84 0.73 -19.41 5.64
CA GLY A 84 1.78 -18.60 6.26
C GLY A 84 2.47 -19.28 7.42
N GLY A 85 3.78 -19.06 7.51
CA GLY A 85 4.61 -19.50 8.63
C GLY A 85 4.46 -20.98 9.00
N ALA A 86 4.52 -21.27 10.30
CA ALA A 86 4.36 -22.63 10.83
C ALA A 86 2.97 -23.24 10.63
N ASP A 87 1.98 -22.41 10.30
CA ASP A 87 0.59 -22.82 10.09
C ASP A 87 0.26 -23.05 8.60
N PHE A 88 1.28 -23.23 7.77
CA PHE A 88 1.10 -23.52 6.36
C PHE A 88 0.18 -24.74 6.17
N GLY A 89 -0.92 -24.55 5.41
CA GLY A 89 -1.91 -25.60 5.15
C GLY A 89 -3.08 -25.66 6.14
N THR A 90 -3.07 -24.95 7.26
CA THR A 90 -4.27 -24.85 8.11
C THR A 90 -5.32 -23.92 7.47
N THR A 91 -6.59 -24.23 7.66
CA THR A 91 -7.72 -23.47 7.11
C THR A 91 -8.54 -22.77 8.19
N SER A 92 -7.93 -22.51 9.34
CA SER A 92 -8.62 -21.87 10.47
C SER A 92 -7.69 -20.92 11.21
N THR A 93 -8.28 -19.89 11.79
CA THR A 93 -7.56 -18.96 12.69
C THR A 93 -7.19 -19.68 13.99
N GLN A 94 -5.94 -19.54 14.39
CA GLN A 94 -5.41 -20.07 15.65
C GLN A 94 -5.15 -18.93 16.64
N PRO A 95 -5.12 -19.22 17.95
CA PRO A 95 -4.69 -18.26 18.95
C PRO A 95 -3.31 -17.70 18.60
N TRP A 96 -3.18 -16.37 18.73
CA TRP A 96 -1.92 -15.69 18.45
C TRP A 96 -0.82 -16.16 19.40
N LYS A 97 0.34 -16.36 18.85
CA LYS A 97 1.57 -16.62 19.61
C LYS A 97 2.46 -15.40 19.54
N PRO A 98 3.08 -14.97 20.65
CA PRO A 98 3.97 -13.83 20.65
C PRO A 98 5.08 -13.97 19.60
N VAL A 99 5.12 -13.02 18.68
CA VAL A 99 6.17 -12.85 17.66
C VAL A 99 6.55 -11.40 17.69
N LYS A 100 7.84 -11.11 17.72
CA LYS A 100 8.31 -9.73 17.69
C LYS A 100 8.09 -9.13 16.31
N ALA A 101 7.41 -8.00 16.25
CA ALA A 101 7.25 -7.23 15.02
C ALA A 101 8.60 -6.67 14.55
N VAL A 102 8.84 -6.71 13.24
CA VAL A 102 9.98 -6.04 12.61
C VAL A 102 9.62 -4.59 12.36
N GLN A 103 10.33 -3.67 12.99
CA GLN A 103 10.09 -2.23 12.86
C GLN A 103 11.15 -1.57 11.98
N TYR A 104 10.77 -0.49 11.28
CA TYR A 104 11.65 0.29 10.41
C TYR A 104 11.74 1.77 10.80
N ALA A 105 10.77 2.28 11.56
CA ALA A 105 10.82 3.65 12.05
C ALA A 105 11.98 3.82 13.03
N HIS A 106 12.73 4.89 12.88
CA HIS A 106 13.98 5.12 13.64
C HIS A 106 13.82 5.12 15.16
N ASP A 107 12.64 5.50 15.64
CA ASP A 107 12.26 5.55 17.06
C ASP A 107 11.63 4.24 17.58
N LEU A 108 11.42 3.27 16.69
CA LEU A 108 10.94 1.93 17.01
C LEU A 108 12.02 0.85 16.84
N LEU A 109 13.23 1.22 16.43
CA LEU A 109 14.35 0.28 16.30
C LEU A 109 14.95 -0.04 17.67
N ASP A 110 15.30 -1.30 17.88
CA ASP A 110 16.02 -1.74 19.08
C ASP A 110 17.50 -1.35 19.07
N GLU A 111 18.05 -1.12 17.88
CA GLU A 111 19.45 -0.81 17.69
C GLU A 111 19.64 0.69 17.41
N PRO A 112 20.75 1.28 17.85
CA PRO A 112 21.04 2.67 17.57
C PRO A 112 21.22 2.88 16.07
N LEU A 113 20.82 4.06 15.60
CA LEU A 113 21.04 4.46 14.22
C LEU A 113 22.54 4.51 13.91
N ARG A 114 22.85 4.27 12.66
CA ARG A 114 24.21 4.36 12.15
C ARG A 114 24.75 5.79 12.27
N THR A 115 25.94 5.94 12.87
CA THR A 115 26.58 7.25 13.13
C THR A 115 27.94 7.42 12.45
N ASP A 116 28.37 6.40 11.69
CA ASP A 116 29.68 6.36 11.04
C ASP A 116 29.75 7.11 9.70
N LEU A 117 28.60 7.61 9.21
CA LEU A 117 28.52 8.39 7.98
C LEU A 117 28.53 9.89 8.27
N LYS A 118 29.32 10.62 7.50
CA LYS A 118 29.27 12.08 7.50
C LYS A 118 28.00 12.56 6.79
N PRO A 119 27.43 13.71 7.22
CA PRO A 119 26.28 14.31 6.54
C PRO A 119 26.56 14.54 5.05
N TYR A 120 25.58 14.21 4.20
CA TYR A 120 25.60 14.50 2.79
C TYR A 120 24.52 15.53 2.48
N ILE A 121 24.92 16.66 1.89
CA ILE A 121 24.02 17.77 1.57
C ILE A 121 24.08 18.04 0.07
N VAL A 122 22.94 17.99 -0.61
CA VAL A 122 22.79 18.46 -1.99
C VAL A 122 22.31 19.89 -1.96
N GLN A 123 23.06 20.79 -2.61
CA GLN A 123 22.72 22.21 -2.65
C GLN A 123 22.71 22.72 -4.08
N GLN A 124 21.79 23.61 -4.37
CA GLN A 124 21.75 24.45 -5.57
C GLN A 124 21.74 25.93 -5.11
N PRO A 125 22.90 26.55 -4.79
CA PRO A 125 22.97 27.88 -4.17
C PRO A 125 22.29 28.96 -5.00
N GLU A 126 22.29 28.82 -6.31
CA GLU A 126 21.67 29.77 -7.25
C GLU A 126 20.20 29.39 -7.58
N GLY A 127 19.67 28.38 -6.92
CA GLY A 127 18.33 27.86 -7.19
C GLY A 127 18.29 26.84 -8.34
N PRO A 128 17.10 26.33 -8.68
CA PRO A 128 16.93 25.31 -9.72
C PRO A 128 17.15 25.91 -11.12
N SER A 129 17.65 25.08 -12.03
CA SER A 129 17.85 25.47 -13.46
C SER A 129 16.55 25.42 -14.27
N PHE A 130 15.42 25.20 -13.64
CA PHE A 130 14.10 25.27 -14.28
C PHE A 130 13.28 26.41 -13.68
N SER A 131 12.29 26.88 -14.43
CA SER A 131 11.28 27.82 -13.94
C SER A 131 9.89 27.22 -14.02
N VAL A 132 9.02 27.70 -13.13
CA VAL A 132 7.61 27.27 -13.05
C VAL A 132 6.72 28.50 -13.11
N ASP A 133 5.73 28.46 -13.99
CA ASP A 133 4.67 29.47 -14.08
C ASP A 133 3.32 28.77 -14.02
N GLY A 134 2.62 28.93 -12.89
CA GLY A 134 1.46 28.11 -12.58
C GLY A 134 1.79 26.61 -12.60
N ASN A 135 1.21 25.90 -13.56
CA ASN A 135 1.50 24.48 -13.78
C ASN A 135 2.46 24.21 -14.95
N SER A 136 3.01 25.25 -15.56
CA SER A 136 3.93 25.13 -16.68
C SER A 136 5.37 25.10 -16.22
N VAL A 137 6.14 24.17 -16.74
CA VAL A 137 7.55 23.96 -16.43
C VAL A 137 8.40 24.24 -17.66
N TYR A 138 9.45 25.01 -17.47
CA TYR A 138 10.42 25.39 -18.48
C TYR A 138 11.82 24.99 -18.00
N TRP A 139 12.47 24.08 -18.74
CA TRP A 139 13.81 23.64 -18.42
C TRP A 139 14.64 23.45 -19.68
N GLN A 140 15.64 24.27 -19.85
CA GLN A 140 16.44 24.32 -21.09
C GLN A 140 15.54 24.47 -22.33
N LYS A 141 15.50 23.48 -23.22
CA LYS A 141 14.63 23.46 -24.40
C LYS A 141 13.27 22.79 -24.16
N TRP A 142 13.05 22.21 -22.98
CA TRP A 142 11.83 21.56 -22.62
C TRP A 142 10.77 22.53 -22.11
N ARG A 143 9.56 22.30 -22.52
CA ARG A 143 8.36 22.94 -21.98
C ARG A 143 7.26 21.91 -21.85
N PHE A 144 6.57 21.90 -20.73
CA PHE A 144 5.43 21.03 -20.48
C PHE A 144 4.56 21.61 -19.37
N ARG A 145 3.33 21.12 -19.29
CA ARG A 145 2.40 21.47 -18.22
C ARG A 145 2.14 20.25 -17.36
N VAL A 146 2.18 20.45 -16.05
CA VAL A 146 1.88 19.40 -15.06
C VAL A 146 0.42 19.47 -14.63
N GLY A 147 -0.26 18.34 -14.59
CA GLY A 147 -1.56 18.17 -14.00
C GLY A 147 -1.57 17.01 -13.02
N PHE A 148 -2.62 16.95 -12.22
CA PHE A 148 -2.83 15.85 -11.28
C PHE A 148 -4.33 15.62 -11.11
N ASN A 149 -4.75 14.36 -11.12
CA ASN A 149 -6.11 13.97 -10.75
C ASN A 149 -6.13 12.65 -9.99
N ALA A 150 -7.27 12.38 -9.32
CA ALA A 150 -7.41 11.21 -8.46
C ALA A 150 -7.38 9.87 -9.21
N ARG A 151 -7.65 9.87 -10.53
CA ARG A 151 -7.66 8.65 -11.34
C ARG A 151 -6.26 8.26 -11.84
N GLU A 152 -5.50 9.24 -12.33
CA GLU A 152 -4.27 9.01 -13.08
C GLU A 152 -3.02 9.46 -12.32
N GLY A 153 -3.19 10.19 -11.22
CA GLY A 153 -2.07 10.82 -10.54
C GLY A 153 -1.45 11.93 -11.38
N LEU A 154 -0.13 11.92 -11.54
CA LEU A 154 0.62 12.88 -12.34
C LEU A 154 0.30 12.72 -13.84
N ILE A 155 0.01 13.84 -14.47
CA ILE A 155 -0.18 13.94 -15.92
C ILE A 155 0.72 15.04 -16.46
N ILE A 156 1.37 14.79 -17.58
CA ILE A 156 2.20 15.77 -18.29
C ILE A 156 1.53 16.09 -19.62
N TYR A 157 1.27 17.37 -19.86
CA TYR A 157 0.60 17.88 -21.07
C TYR A 157 1.54 18.70 -21.93
N ASN A 158 1.27 18.74 -23.23
CA ASN A 158 1.89 19.63 -24.20
C ASN A 158 3.42 19.64 -24.13
N VAL A 159 4.00 18.45 -24.12
CA VAL A 159 5.44 18.29 -24.02
C VAL A 159 6.09 18.74 -25.34
N THR A 160 6.93 19.75 -25.24
CA THR A 160 7.69 20.27 -26.37
C THR A 160 9.19 20.26 -26.05
N TYR A 161 9.99 20.08 -27.10
CA TYR A 161 11.42 20.26 -27.07
C TYR A 161 11.83 21.15 -28.24
N ASP A 162 12.53 22.25 -27.98
CA ASP A 162 12.97 23.23 -28.97
C ASP A 162 11.81 23.70 -29.89
N ASN A 163 10.65 24.02 -29.29
CA ASN A 163 9.40 24.39 -29.94
C ASN A 163 8.74 23.28 -30.81
N ARG A 164 9.28 22.08 -30.84
CA ARG A 164 8.68 20.93 -31.50
C ARG A 164 7.73 20.20 -30.55
N ASN A 165 6.49 20.01 -30.92
CA ASN A 165 5.55 19.18 -30.17
C ASN A 165 5.96 17.71 -30.23
N LEU A 166 6.11 17.07 -29.07
CA LEU A 166 6.43 15.66 -28.94
C LEU A 166 5.22 14.85 -28.50
N PHE A 167 4.57 15.28 -27.41
CA PHE A 167 3.44 14.57 -26.83
C PHE A 167 2.37 15.57 -26.41
N TYR A 168 1.12 15.24 -26.75
CA TYR A 168 -0.03 16.01 -26.29
C TYR A 168 -0.31 15.73 -24.81
N ARG A 169 -0.24 14.45 -24.41
CA ARG A 169 -0.56 14.00 -23.07
C ARG A 169 0.20 12.72 -22.74
N LEU A 170 0.78 12.67 -21.54
CA LEU A 170 1.42 11.50 -20.96
C LEU A 170 0.85 11.26 -19.55
N ALA A 171 0.37 10.07 -19.28
CA ALA A 171 -0.09 9.64 -17.97
C ALA A 171 0.19 8.15 -17.79
N VAL A 172 0.32 7.72 -16.55
CA VAL A 172 0.33 6.31 -16.17
C VAL A 172 -1.02 6.02 -15.52
N SER A 173 -2.04 5.79 -16.35
CA SER A 173 -3.41 5.56 -15.89
C SER A 173 -3.64 4.12 -15.42
N GLU A 174 -2.84 3.18 -15.92
CA GLU A 174 -2.89 1.77 -15.56
C GLU A 174 -1.47 1.21 -15.52
N MET A 175 -1.19 0.46 -14.48
CA MET A 175 0.10 -0.21 -14.31
C MET A 175 -0.16 -1.65 -13.88
N THR A 176 0.39 -2.60 -14.63
CA THR A 176 0.38 -4.01 -14.27
C THR A 176 1.76 -4.43 -13.84
N VAL A 177 1.87 -4.98 -12.65
CA VAL A 177 3.12 -5.54 -12.14
C VAL A 177 2.95 -7.05 -12.02
N PRO A 178 3.46 -7.84 -12.99
CA PRO A 178 3.42 -9.29 -12.88
C PRO A 178 4.45 -9.75 -11.85
N TYR A 179 3.97 -10.40 -10.81
CA TYR A 179 4.84 -11.12 -9.89
C TYR A 179 5.16 -12.49 -10.48
N GLY A 180 6.45 -12.87 -10.47
CA GLY A 180 6.89 -14.17 -10.92
C GLY A 180 6.47 -15.27 -9.94
N GLY A 181 5.21 -15.65 -9.94
CA GLY A 181 4.71 -16.83 -9.25
C GLY A 181 5.06 -18.11 -10.02
N LYS A 182 5.34 -19.20 -9.29
CA LYS A 182 5.43 -20.56 -9.88
C LYS A 182 4.08 -21.23 -9.79
#